data_8bc8b92716fb79c0f047f68906d1c405
#
_entry.id   8bc8b92716fb79c0f047f68906d1c405
#
_cell.length_a   1.000
_cell.length_b   1.000
_cell.length_c   1.000
_cell.angle_alpha   90.00
_cell.angle_beta   90.00
_cell.angle_gamma   90.00
#
_symmetry.space_group_name_H-M   'P 1'
#
loop_
_entity.id
_entity.type
_entity.pdbx_description
1 polymer ?
#
loop_
_entity_poly.entity_id
_entity_poly.type
_entity_poly.pdbx_seq_one_letter_code
_entity_poly.pdbx_strand_id
1 'polypeptide(L)'
;MTTRKKVFTAITVFILLLVAVSLFPENRSIIKTRHFTFVFSSSIDHKKIIEISTILEDSYLRIARNLKTIPSDHITVNIYATRWNYMKATKNFGASGSIEGPTKIHFIVTSLEESKKIAVHEFTHTVVLNLLINREPQPLNANIFDQKISSFPTWLWEAVSVYEAQEFIDPKKIEDLRKGKYPSIRELNTRYKGQKSYIYGYTLIEFILNRYSREKLIELIENYGDLKKTLGTNEEQFSKEWYIFVREKYLK
;
A
#
# COMPACT_ATOMS: atom_id res chain seq x y z
N MET A 1 30.65 -20.18 41.45
CA MET A 1 30.18 -19.97 40.05
C MET A 1 30.51 -18.53 39.65
N THR A 2 31.42 -18.34 38.70
CA THR A 2 31.92 -17.01 38.33
C THR A 2 30.82 -16.14 37.72
N THR A 3 30.88 -14.83 37.93
CA THR A 3 29.92 -13.85 37.43
C THR A 3 29.61 -14.02 35.92
N ARG A 4 30.63 -14.42 35.13
CA ARG A 4 30.46 -14.74 33.70
C ARG A 4 29.50 -15.93 33.44
N LYS A 5 29.56 -16.98 34.25
CA LYS A 5 28.64 -18.14 34.12
C LYS A 5 27.19 -17.74 34.44
N LYS A 6 26.98 -16.91 35.47
CA LYS A 6 25.64 -16.40 35.81
C LYS A 6 25.03 -15.52 34.69
N VAL A 7 25.84 -14.65 34.10
CA VAL A 7 25.39 -13.79 32.96
C VAL A 7 25.08 -14.66 31.73
N PHE A 8 25.91 -15.63 31.40
CA PHE A 8 25.65 -16.52 30.26
C PHE A 8 24.39 -17.36 30.46
N THR A 9 24.17 -17.90 31.67
CA THR A 9 22.93 -18.63 31.99
C THR A 9 21.71 -17.74 31.89
N ALA A 10 21.76 -16.49 32.39
CA ALA A 10 20.65 -15.53 32.31
C ALA A 10 20.30 -15.19 30.86
N ILE A 11 21.32 -14.99 30.00
CA ILE A 11 21.11 -14.73 28.58
C ILE A 11 20.48 -15.94 27.88
N THR A 12 20.97 -17.14 28.17
CA THR A 12 20.43 -18.38 27.59
C THR A 12 18.96 -18.60 27.99
N VAL A 13 18.65 -18.41 29.28
CA VAL A 13 17.25 -18.51 29.76
C VAL A 13 16.36 -17.44 29.12
N PHE A 14 16.85 -16.23 28.99
CA PHE A 14 16.11 -15.15 28.32
C PHE A 14 15.84 -15.47 26.84
N ILE A 15 16.84 -15.98 26.11
CA ILE A 15 16.66 -16.41 24.72
C ILE A 15 15.67 -17.57 24.62
N LEU A 16 15.74 -18.57 25.52
CA LEU A 16 14.80 -19.68 25.54
C LEU A 16 13.38 -19.23 25.85
N LEU A 17 13.20 -18.25 26.75
CA LEU A 17 11.90 -17.64 27.03
C LEU A 17 11.36 -16.88 25.82
N LEU A 18 12.20 -16.11 25.12
CA LEU A 18 11.80 -15.41 23.89
C LEU A 18 11.39 -16.41 22.80
N VAL A 19 12.13 -17.51 22.64
CA VAL A 19 11.78 -18.58 21.68
C VAL A 19 10.48 -19.26 22.11
N ALA A 20 10.29 -19.59 23.38
CA ALA A 20 9.06 -20.19 23.89
C ALA A 20 7.85 -19.30 23.63
N VAL A 21 7.93 -17.99 23.96
CA VAL A 21 6.85 -17.03 23.69
C VAL A 21 6.54 -16.91 22.19
N SER A 22 7.57 -17.04 21.34
CA SER A 22 7.39 -16.97 19.87
C SER A 22 6.73 -18.23 19.27
N LEU A 23 6.69 -19.34 20.00
CA LEU A 23 6.07 -20.61 19.57
C LEU A 23 4.59 -20.68 19.90
N PHE A 24 4.07 -19.84 20.81
CA PHE A 24 2.64 -19.83 21.10
C PHE A 24 1.87 -19.18 19.92
N PRO A 25 0.81 -19.85 19.42
CA PRO A 25 -0.06 -19.26 18.43
C PRO A 25 -0.74 -18.02 19.02
N GLU A 26 -0.77 -16.94 18.23
CA GLU A 26 -1.53 -15.74 18.61
C GLU A 26 -3.03 -16.07 18.61
N ASN A 27 -3.71 -15.78 19.71
CA ASN A 27 -5.16 -15.88 19.74
C ASN A 27 -5.76 -14.85 18.78
N ARG A 28 -6.60 -15.31 17.87
CA ARG A 28 -7.18 -14.47 16.82
C ARG A 28 -8.71 -14.47 16.91
N SER A 29 -9.28 -13.31 16.70
CA SER A 29 -10.72 -13.07 16.58
C SER A 29 -11.08 -12.86 15.13
N ILE A 30 -12.36 -13.10 14.78
CA ILE A 30 -12.87 -12.94 13.43
C ILE A 30 -14.12 -12.07 13.46
N ILE A 31 -14.16 -11.08 12.56
CA ILE A 31 -15.36 -10.29 12.26
C ILE A 31 -15.60 -10.38 10.75
N LYS A 32 -16.84 -10.63 10.35
CA LYS A 32 -17.24 -10.64 8.94
C LYS A 32 -18.17 -9.47 8.65
N THR A 33 -17.92 -8.81 7.54
CA THR A 33 -18.78 -7.79 6.97
C THR A 33 -19.25 -8.23 5.59
N ARG A 34 -19.85 -7.35 4.81
CA ARG A 34 -20.40 -7.70 3.49
C ARG A 34 -19.31 -8.16 2.51
N HIS A 35 -18.16 -7.44 2.45
CA HIS A 35 -17.10 -7.70 1.48
C HIS A 35 -15.79 -8.18 2.10
N PHE A 36 -15.67 -8.10 3.44
CA PHE A 36 -14.42 -8.39 4.13
C PHE A 36 -14.57 -9.41 5.26
N THR A 37 -13.52 -10.20 5.46
CA THR A 37 -13.34 -11.02 6.66
C THR A 37 -12.11 -10.53 7.41
N PHE A 38 -12.31 -9.93 8.58
CA PHE A 38 -11.24 -9.43 9.45
C PHE A 38 -10.77 -10.54 10.37
N VAL A 39 -9.48 -10.87 10.32
CA VAL A 39 -8.80 -11.84 11.19
C VAL A 39 -7.74 -11.08 11.95
N PHE A 40 -7.91 -10.87 13.25
CA PHE A 40 -7.07 -9.96 14.03
C PHE A 40 -6.68 -10.55 15.37
N SER A 41 -5.56 -10.07 15.95
CA SER A 41 -5.15 -10.43 17.30
C SER A 41 -6.22 -10.09 18.30
N SER A 42 -6.59 -11.05 19.17
CA SER A 42 -7.60 -10.83 20.22
C SER A 42 -7.19 -9.78 21.26
N SER A 43 -5.94 -9.33 21.24
CA SER A 43 -5.46 -8.22 22.08
C SER A 43 -5.78 -6.83 21.52
N ILE A 44 -6.26 -6.74 20.27
CA ILE A 44 -6.65 -5.47 19.64
C ILE A 44 -8.07 -5.11 20.06
N ASP A 45 -8.29 -3.83 20.38
CA ASP A 45 -9.62 -3.32 20.73
C ASP A 45 -10.61 -3.55 19.58
N HIS A 46 -11.70 -4.24 19.88
CA HIS A 46 -12.77 -4.54 18.92
C HIS A 46 -13.39 -3.28 18.29
N LYS A 47 -13.50 -2.18 19.05
CA LYS A 47 -14.03 -0.91 18.53
C LYS A 47 -13.15 -0.39 17.38
N LYS A 48 -11.82 -0.49 17.53
CA LYS A 48 -10.88 -0.11 16.47
C LYS A 48 -11.10 -0.93 15.20
N ILE A 49 -11.35 -2.24 15.35
CA ILE A 49 -11.62 -3.11 14.18
C ILE A 49 -12.94 -2.75 13.51
N ILE A 50 -13.99 -2.44 14.27
CA ILE A 50 -15.27 -1.99 13.73
C ILE A 50 -15.09 -0.71 12.91
N GLU A 51 -14.35 0.28 13.40
CA GLU A 51 -14.11 1.51 12.67
C GLU A 51 -13.28 1.30 11.40
N ILE A 52 -12.26 0.42 11.44
CA ILE A 52 -11.49 0.02 10.25
C ILE A 52 -12.39 -0.70 9.25
N SER A 53 -13.30 -1.56 9.73
CA SER A 53 -14.23 -2.28 8.85
C SER A 53 -15.20 -1.33 8.15
N THR A 54 -15.70 -0.33 8.85
CA THR A 54 -16.59 0.69 8.31
C THR A 54 -15.92 1.47 7.17
N ILE A 55 -14.71 1.97 7.37
CA ILE A 55 -14.01 2.73 6.32
C ILE A 55 -13.67 1.86 5.11
N LEU A 56 -13.39 0.57 5.30
CA LEU A 56 -13.13 -0.35 4.18
C LEU A 56 -14.41 -0.63 3.38
N GLU A 57 -15.55 -0.86 4.04
CA GLU A 57 -16.84 -1.04 3.36
C GLU A 57 -17.25 0.22 2.58
N ASP A 58 -17.07 1.41 3.16
CA ASP A 58 -17.34 2.69 2.49
C ASP A 58 -16.41 2.90 1.29
N SER A 59 -15.16 2.44 1.39
CA SER A 59 -14.17 2.54 0.33
C SER A 59 -14.39 1.53 -0.79
N TYR A 60 -15.02 0.39 -0.53
CA TYR A 60 -15.20 -0.69 -1.51
C TYR A 60 -15.86 -0.20 -2.80
N LEU A 61 -17.05 0.35 -2.73
CA LEU A 61 -17.76 0.86 -3.91
C LEU A 61 -17.14 2.13 -4.48
N ARG A 62 -16.53 2.97 -3.64
CA ARG A 62 -15.86 4.19 -4.08
C ARG A 62 -14.66 3.87 -4.97
N ILE A 63 -13.76 3.00 -4.52
CA ILE A 63 -12.56 2.62 -5.27
C ILE A 63 -12.94 1.79 -6.50
N ALA A 64 -13.92 0.87 -6.37
CA ALA A 64 -14.47 0.13 -7.51
C ALA A 64 -14.92 1.06 -8.64
N ARG A 65 -15.67 2.10 -8.31
CA ARG A 65 -16.12 3.12 -9.29
C ARG A 65 -14.97 3.95 -9.84
N ASN A 66 -14.04 4.35 -8.97
CA ASN A 66 -12.89 5.17 -9.36
C ASN A 66 -11.98 4.45 -10.35
N LEU A 67 -11.79 3.14 -10.17
CA LEU A 67 -10.94 2.30 -11.03
C LEU A 67 -11.73 1.50 -12.07
N LYS A 68 -13.06 1.69 -12.16
CA LYS A 68 -13.98 1.01 -13.10
C LYS A 68 -13.76 -0.52 -13.11
N THR A 69 -13.58 -1.11 -11.94
CA THR A 69 -13.41 -2.56 -11.78
C THR A 69 -14.22 -3.05 -10.57
N ILE A 70 -14.60 -4.30 -10.58
CA ILE A 70 -15.26 -4.93 -9.43
C ILE A 70 -14.17 -5.62 -8.62
N PRO A 71 -13.94 -5.24 -7.35
CA PRO A 71 -13.00 -5.96 -6.48
C PRO A 71 -13.48 -7.39 -6.20
N SER A 72 -12.60 -8.24 -5.70
CA SER A 72 -12.96 -9.59 -5.28
C SER A 72 -14.02 -9.56 -4.17
N ASP A 73 -14.98 -10.49 -4.20
CA ASP A 73 -16.14 -10.49 -3.29
C ASP A 73 -15.81 -10.77 -1.83
N HIS A 74 -14.71 -11.48 -1.56
CA HIS A 74 -14.32 -11.84 -0.20
C HIS A 74 -12.83 -11.58 0.05
N ILE A 75 -12.55 -10.41 0.63
CA ILE A 75 -11.18 -10.01 0.96
C ILE A 75 -10.91 -10.30 2.44
N THR A 76 -9.87 -11.08 2.69
CA THR A 76 -9.40 -11.35 4.05
C THR A 76 -8.44 -10.26 4.51
N VAL A 77 -8.74 -9.60 5.63
CA VAL A 77 -7.93 -8.56 6.24
C VAL A 77 -7.30 -9.09 7.50
N ASN A 78 -6.00 -9.36 7.45
CA ASN A 78 -5.21 -9.86 8.58
C ASN A 78 -4.56 -8.69 9.32
N ILE A 79 -4.95 -8.49 10.60
CA ILE A 79 -4.46 -7.37 11.42
C ILE A 79 -3.63 -7.92 12.57
N TYR A 80 -2.40 -7.42 12.68
CA TYR A 80 -1.41 -7.87 13.66
C TYR A 80 -1.19 -6.81 14.74
N ALA A 81 -1.14 -7.24 16.01
CA ALA A 81 -0.83 -6.35 17.12
C ALA A 81 0.64 -5.93 17.17
N THR A 82 1.54 -6.75 16.61
CA THR A 82 2.99 -6.52 16.67
C THR A 82 3.66 -6.70 15.31
N ARG A 83 4.77 -5.99 15.12
CA ARG A 83 5.64 -6.16 13.94
C ARG A 83 6.15 -7.60 13.82
N TRP A 84 6.47 -8.24 14.94
CA TRP A 84 6.96 -9.63 14.94
C TRP A 84 5.95 -10.60 14.32
N ASN A 85 4.68 -10.52 14.74
CA ASN A 85 3.63 -11.40 14.21
C ASN A 85 3.37 -11.14 12.72
N TYR A 86 3.39 -9.87 12.31
CA TYR A 86 3.30 -9.48 10.90
C TYR A 86 4.46 -10.06 10.08
N MET A 87 5.70 -9.84 10.50
CA MET A 87 6.90 -10.35 9.83
C MET A 87 6.92 -11.88 9.74
N LYS A 88 6.50 -12.57 10.80
CA LYS A 88 6.39 -14.03 10.84
C LYS A 88 5.39 -14.54 9.80
N ALA A 89 4.26 -13.85 9.63
CA ALA A 89 3.20 -14.24 8.71
C ALA A 89 3.52 -13.88 7.24
N THR A 90 4.05 -12.69 6.99
CA THR A 90 4.20 -12.14 5.63
C THR A 90 5.62 -12.25 5.06
N LYS A 91 6.62 -12.50 5.90
CA LYS A 91 8.05 -12.42 5.55
C LYS A 91 8.48 -11.02 5.09
N ASN A 92 7.66 -10.00 5.34
CA ASN A 92 7.96 -8.61 5.01
C ASN A 92 8.54 -7.89 6.22
N PHE A 93 9.78 -7.37 6.08
CA PHE A 93 10.52 -6.72 7.16
C PHE A 93 10.47 -5.19 7.11
N GLY A 94 10.12 -4.62 5.97
CA GLY A 94 10.23 -3.18 5.72
C GLY A 94 8.92 -2.39 5.80
N ALA A 95 7.79 -2.99 5.43
CA ALA A 95 6.51 -2.31 5.36
C ALA A 95 5.65 -2.51 6.62
N SER A 96 4.64 -1.67 6.80
CA SER A 96 3.61 -1.82 7.83
C SER A 96 2.33 -2.46 7.31
N GLY A 97 2.18 -2.53 5.99
CA GLY A 97 1.12 -3.23 5.28
C GLY A 97 1.67 -4.00 4.09
N SER A 98 0.89 -4.89 3.54
CA SER A 98 1.16 -5.66 2.32
C SER A 98 -0.09 -6.40 1.86
N ILE A 99 -0.08 -6.85 0.60
CA ILE A 99 -1.10 -7.74 0.07
C ILE A 99 -0.51 -9.11 -0.27
N GLU A 100 -1.36 -10.14 -0.29
CA GLU A 100 -1.09 -11.46 -0.84
C GLU A 100 -2.16 -11.77 -1.89
N GLY A 101 -1.83 -11.48 -3.14
CA GLY A 101 -2.78 -11.56 -4.24
C GLY A 101 -3.93 -10.53 -4.12
N PRO A 102 -5.01 -10.69 -4.91
CA PRO A 102 -6.10 -9.72 -4.96
C PRO A 102 -7.11 -9.87 -3.80
N THR A 103 -6.92 -10.85 -2.89
CA THR A 103 -7.92 -11.23 -1.89
C THR A 103 -7.44 -11.20 -0.45
N LYS A 104 -6.18 -10.87 -0.20
CA LYS A 104 -5.65 -10.82 1.17
C LYS A 104 -4.86 -9.56 1.44
N ILE A 105 -5.16 -8.94 2.56
CA ILE A 105 -4.51 -7.75 3.10
C ILE A 105 -3.88 -8.13 4.44
N HIS A 106 -2.69 -7.62 4.71
CA HIS A 106 -1.97 -7.78 5.95
C HIS A 106 -1.46 -6.43 6.43
N PHE A 107 -1.71 -6.05 7.68
CA PHE A 107 -1.07 -4.85 8.24
C PHE A 107 -0.95 -4.89 9.77
N ILE A 108 -0.07 -4.04 10.27
CA ILE A 108 0.17 -3.85 11.70
C ILE A 108 -0.75 -2.74 12.19
N VAL A 109 -1.52 -2.99 13.25
CA VAL A 109 -2.33 -1.94 13.87
C VAL A 109 -1.43 -0.89 14.53
N THR A 110 -1.77 0.38 14.30
CA THR A 110 -1.10 1.57 14.86
C THR A 110 -2.14 2.45 15.56
N SER A 111 -2.06 3.77 15.44
CA SER A 111 -3.17 4.64 15.80
C SER A 111 -4.40 4.30 14.94
N LEU A 112 -5.59 4.68 15.38
CA LEU A 112 -6.81 4.39 14.61
C LEU A 112 -6.76 5.02 13.22
N GLU A 113 -6.42 6.31 13.15
CA GLU A 113 -6.40 7.06 11.88
C GLU A 113 -5.34 6.53 10.91
N GLU A 114 -4.18 6.17 11.41
CA GLU A 114 -3.14 5.55 10.59
C GLU A 114 -3.56 4.16 10.09
N SER A 115 -4.17 3.34 10.96
CA SER A 115 -4.67 2.01 10.59
C SER A 115 -5.77 2.07 9.53
N LYS A 116 -6.66 3.07 9.60
CA LYS A 116 -7.67 3.32 8.56
C LYS A 116 -7.02 3.61 7.21
N LYS A 117 -6.03 4.49 7.17
CA LYS A 117 -5.29 4.83 5.95
C LYS A 117 -4.57 3.62 5.37
N ILE A 118 -3.79 2.90 6.20
CA ILE A 118 -3.10 1.68 5.77
C ILE A 118 -4.09 0.66 5.20
N ALA A 119 -5.24 0.45 5.85
CA ALA A 119 -6.24 -0.49 5.39
C ALA A 119 -6.78 -0.14 3.99
N VAL A 120 -7.11 1.14 3.75
CA VAL A 120 -7.59 1.62 2.44
C VAL A 120 -6.48 1.58 1.39
N HIS A 121 -5.26 1.91 1.77
CA HIS A 121 -4.08 1.84 0.91
C HIS A 121 -3.86 0.40 0.39
N GLU A 122 -3.79 -0.57 1.30
CA GLU A 122 -3.60 -1.98 0.93
C GLU A 122 -4.81 -2.54 0.16
N PHE A 123 -6.03 -2.11 0.51
CA PHE A 123 -7.21 -2.48 -0.27
C PHE A 123 -7.10 -1.95 -1.71
N THR A 124 -6.60 -0.74 -1.91
CA THR A 124 -6.41 -0.21 -3.27
C THR A 124 -5.45 -1.07 -4.08
N HIS A 125 -4.36 -1.55 -3.48
CA HIS A 125 -3.46 -2.50 -4.15
C HIS A 125 -4.18 -3.77 -4.62
N THR A 126 -5.08 -4.33 -3.78
CA THR A 126 -5.87 -5.52 -4.22
C THR A 126 -6.79 -5.21 -5.39
N VAL A 127 -7.38 -4.02 -5.42
CA VAL A 127 -8.26 -3.58 -6.52
C VAL A 127 -7.48 -3.35 -7.81
N VAL A 128 -6.31 -2.70 -7.75
CA VAL A 128 -5.41 -2.52 -8.91
C VAL A 128 -4.95 -3.87 -9.44
N LEU A 129 -4.55 -4.78 -8.56
CA LEU A 129 -4.13 -6.12 -8.97
C LEU A 129 -5.28 -6.89 -9.64
N ASN A 130 -6.49 -6.80 -9.09
CA ASN A 130 -7.68 -7.42 -9.68
C ASN A 130 -8.02 -6.81 -11.06
N LEU A 131 -7.90 -5.49 -11.22
CA LEU A 131 -8.06 -4.82 -12.50
C LEU A 131 -7.10 -5.42 -13.55
N LEU A 132 -5.83 -5.56 -13.20
CA LEU A 132 -4.80 -6.09 -14.10
C LEU A 132 -5.04 -7.56 -14.44
N ILE A 133 -5.41 -8.40 -13.46
CA ILE A 133 -5.76 -9.81 -13.68
C ILE A 133 -6.93 -9.95 -14.64
N ASN A 134 -7.97 -9.12 -14.50
CA ASN A 134 -9.16 -9.18 -15.35
C ASN A 134 -8.89 -8.72 -16.79
N ARG A 135 -7.78 -8.05 -17.05
CA ARG A 135 -7.35 -7.63 -18.39
C ARG A 135 -6.50 -8.68 -19.11
N GLU A 136 -5.95 -9.62 -18.38
CA GLU A 136 -5.15 -10.69 -19.00
C GLU A 136 -6.04 -11.75 -19.68
N PRO A 137 -5.52 -12.41 -20.74
CA PRO A 137 -6.20 -13.54 -21.36
C PRO A 137 -6.50 -14.65 -20.34
N GLN A 138 -7.68 -15.24 -20.44
CA GLN A 138 -8.10 -16.34 -19.59
C GLN A 138 -7.97 -17.69 -20.32
N PRO A 139 -7.51 -18.78 -19.65
CA PRO A 139 -7.07 -18.84 -18.26
C PRO A 139 -5.76 -18.07 -18.01
N LEU A 140 -5.64 -17.43 -16.84
CA LEU A 140 -4.48 -16.64 -16.47
C LEU A 140 -3.19 -17.48 -16.48
N ASN A 141 -2.20 -17.05 -17.25
CA ASN A 141 -0.85 -17.60 -17.14
C ASN A 141 -0.08 -16.87 -16.04
N ALA A 142 0.01 -17.50 -14.86
CA ALA A 142 0.62 -16.90 -13.68
C ALA A 142 2.09 -16.44 -13.93
N ASN A 143 2.90 -17.24 -14.63
CA ASN A 143 4.30 -16.89 -14.88
C ASN A 143 4.45 -15.63 -15.76
N ILE A 144 3.61 -15.50 -16.78
CA ILE A 144 3.62 -14.32 -17.66
C ILE A 144 3.10 -13.10 -16.88
N PHE A 145 2.06 -13.29 -16.08
CA PHE A 145 1.50 -12.22 -15.27
C PHE A 145 2.49 -11.72 -14.22
N ASP A 146 3.18 -12.62 -13.52
CA ASP A 146 4.20 -12.27 -12.52
C ASP A 146 5.36 -11.47 -13.14
N GLN A 147 5.78 -11.82 -14.37
CA GLN A 147 6.78 -11.03 -15.09
C GLN A 147 6.29 -9.60 -15.38
N LYS A 148 5.03 -9.45 -15.84
CA LYS A 148 4.43 -8.14 -16.11
C LYS A 148 4.30 -7.32 -14.82
N ILE A 149 3.79 -7.91 -13.74
CA ILE A 149 3.65 -7.23 -12.44
C ILE A 149 4.99 -6.82 -11.87
N SER A 150 6.04 -7.63 -12.03
CA SER A 150 7.38 -7.28 -11.55
C SER A 150 7.96 -6.04 -12.24
N SER A 151 7.48 -5.70 -13.43
CA SER A 151 7.86 -4.50 -14.18
C SER A 151 6.89 -3.30 -13.96
N PHE A 152 5.82 -3.48 -13.20
CA PHE A 152 4.87 -2.41 -12.92
C PHE A 152 5.56 -1.26 -12.16
N PRO A 153 5.39 0.01 -12.59
CA PRO A 153 6.11 1.11 -11.99
C PRO A 153 5.73 1.33 -10.52
N THR A 154 6.72 1.29 -9.64
CA THR A 154 6.51 1.50 -8.19
C THR A 154 5.81 2.83 -7.91
N TRP A 155 6.18 3.90 -8.63
CA TRP A 155 5.54 5.20 -8.41
C TRP A 155 4.03 5.16 -8.67
N LEU A 156 3.59 4.47 -9.72
CA LEU A 156 2.17 4.41 -10.06
C LEU A 156 1.42 3.50 -9.09
N TRP A 157 2.02 2.36 -8.73
CA TRP A 157 1.49 1.42 -7.73
C TRP A 157 1.17 2.11 -6.41
N GLU A 158 2.15 2.84 -5.88
CA GLU A 158 2.00 3.55 -4.60
C GLU A 158 1.13 4.80 -4.73
N ALA A 159 1.29 5.58 -5.83
CA ALA A 159 0.55 6.82 -5.99
C ALA A 159 -0.97 6.63 -6.06
N VAL A 160 -1.43 5.57 -6.74
CA VAL A 160 -2.87 5.25 -6.79
C VAL A 160 -3.40 4.94 -5.40
N SER A 161 -2.66 4.15 -4.61
CA SER A 161 -3.05 3.78 -3.25
C SER A 161 -3.03 4.98 -2.30
N VAL A 162 -2.00 5.81 -2.37
CA VAL A 162 -1.90 7.08 -1.62
C VAL A 162 -3.08 8.02 -1.94
N TYR A 163 -3.46 8.12 -3.22
CA TYR A 163 -4.58 8.96 -3.64
C TYR A 163 -5.92 8.43 -3.11
N GLU A 164 -6.20 7.15 -3.29
CA GLU A 164 -7.45 6.54 -2.83
C GLU A 164 -7.55 6.45 -1.30
N ALA A 165 -6.44 6.30 -0.59
CA ALA A 165 -6.37 6.35 0.87
C ALA A 165 -6.41 7.79 1.45
N GLN A 166 -6.47 8.83 0.59
CA GLN A 166 -6.47 10.24 0.99
C GLN A 166 -5.25 10.62 1.85
N GLU A 167 -4.08 10.05 1.53
CA GLU A 167 -2.82 10.32 2.22
C GLU A 167 -2.16 11.60 1.69
N PHE A 168 -2.91 12.70 1.70
CA PHE A 168 -2.42 13.97 1.19
C PHE A 168 -1.37 14.58 2.11
N ILE A 169 -0.22 14.93 1.54
CA ILE A 169 0.81 15.76 2.17
C ILE A 169 0.83 17.11 1.47
N ASP A 170 0.62 18.19 2.22
CA ASP A 170 0.61 19.55 1.69
C ASP A 170 1.98 19.89 1.06
N PRO A 171 2.03 20.18 -0.26
CA PRO A 171 3.27 20.54 -0.95
C PRO A 171 4.02 21.72 -0.34
N LYS A 172 3.31 22.63 0.36
CA LYS A 172 3.92 23.75 1.11
C LYS A 172 4.84 23.28 2.25
N LYS A 173 4.62 22.05 2.75
CA LYS A 173 5.45 21.44 3.80
C LYS A 173 6.68 20.70 3.23
N ILE A 174 6.75 20.52 1.91
CA ILE A 174 7.83 19.79 1.24
C ILE A 174 8.89 20.80 0.79
N GLU A 175 10.01 20.84 1.51
CA GLU A 175 11.08 21.83 1.28
C GLU A 175 11.65 21.77 -0.14
N ASP A 176 11.86 20.56 -0.68
CA ASP A 176 12.38 20.36 -2.05
C ASP A 176 11.46 21.03 -3.09
N LEU A 177 10.14 20.82 -2.99
CA LEU A 177 9.18 21.43 -3.93
C LEU A 177 9.18 22.95 -3.86
N ARG A 178 9.28 23.53 -2.65
CA ARG A 178 9.38 24.98 -2.47
C ARG A 178 10.65 25.57 -3.08
N LYS A 179 11.73 24.78 -3.10
CA LYS A 179 13.02 25.16 -3.71
C LYS A 179 13.11 24.87 -5.20
N GLY A 180 12.04 24.43 -5.85
CA GLY A 180 12.03 24.06 -7.26
C GLY A 180 12.68 22.71 -7.56
N LYS A 181 12.95 21.89 -6.55
CA LYS A 181 13.51 20.54 -6.70
C LYS A 181 12.39 19.50 -6.63
N TYR A 182 12.32 18.66 -7.61
CA TYR A 182 11.34 17.58 -7.69
C TYR A 182 11.95 16.32 -8.28
N PRO A 183 11.49 15.12 -7.87
CA PRO A 183 12.00 13.87 -8.43
C PRO A 183 11.48 13.67 -9.85
N SER A 184 12.27 13.01 -10.66
CA SER A 184 11.78 12.43 -11.90
C SER A 184 10.97 11.16 -11.63
N ILE A 185 10.09 10.78 -12.55
CA ILE A 185 9.37 9.49 -12.48
C ILE A 185 10.34 8.32 -12.43
N ARG A 186 11.45 8.38 -13.16
CA ARG A 186 12.52 7.38 -13.11
C ARG A 186 13.10 7.23 -11.70
N GLU A 187 13.33 8.32 -10.99
CA GLU A 187 13.82 8.27 -9.61
C GLU A 187 12.81 7.64 -8.67
N LEU A 188 11.50 7.88 -8.85
CA LEU A 188 10.43 7.30 -8.04
C LEU A 188 10.26 5.79 -8.27
N ASN A 189 10.79 5.24 -9.37
CA ASN A 189 10.83 3.80 -9.65
C ASN A 189 12.02 3.09 -9.00
N THR A 190 12.98 3.80 -8.40
CA THR A 190 14.13 3.16 -7.77
C THR A 190 13.80 2.64 -6.38
N ARG A 191 14.45 1.53 -5.98
CA ARG A 191 14.27 0.92 -4.65
C ARG A 191 14.46 1.91 -3.49
N TYR A 192 15.40 2.84 -3.62
CA TYR A 192 15.74 3.80 -2.55
C TYR A 192 14.87 5.06 -2.57
N LYS A 193 14.41 5.48 -3.73
CA LYS A 193 13.58 6.69 -3.88
C LYS A 193 12.10 6.40 -4.08
N GLY A 194 11.73 5.14 -4.29
CA GLY A 194 10.34 4.70 -4.40
C GLY A 194 9.50 5.06 -3.16
N GLN A 195 10.12 5.07 -1.97
CA GLN A 195 9.47 5.57 -0.75
C GLN A 195 9.00 7.03 -0.85
N LYS A 196 9.61 7.84 -1.72
CA LYS A 196 9.14 9.20 -1.99
C LYS A 196 7.79 9.22 -2.73
N SER A 197 7.37 8.11 -3.32
CA SER A 197 6.03 7.99 -3.91
C SER A 197 4.91 8.21 -2.89
N TYR A 198 5.13 7.88 -1.62
CA TYR A 198 4.20 8.21 -0.53
C TYR A 198 4.07 9.72 -0.30
N ILE A 199 5.12 10.49 -0.59
CA ILE A 199 5.14 11.94 -0.40
C ILE A 199 4.45 12.66 -1.56
N TYR A 200 4.71 12.22 -2.79
CA TYR A 200 4.27 12.91 -4.00
C TYR A 200 3.07 12.26 -4.68
N GLY A 201 2.75 11.02 -4.32
CA GLY A 201 1.78 10.16 -5.02
C GLY A 201 0.40 10.79 -5.16
N TYR A 202 -0.10 11.43 -4.10
CA TYR A 202 -1.40 12.10 -4.16
C TYR A 202 -1.45 13.14 -5.28
N THR A 203 -0.46 14.02 -5.34
CA THR A 203 -0.42 15.10 -6.35
C THR A 203 -0.11 14.60 -7.75
N LEU A 204 0.60 13.47 -7.89
CA LEU A 204 0.83 12.82 -9.19
C LEU A 204 -0.48 12.31 -9.79
N ILE A 205 -1.30 11.61 -9.01
CA ILE A 205 -2.61 11.14 -9.50
C ILE A 205 -3.55 12.31 -9.72
N GLU A 206 -3.58 13.29 -8.82
CA GLU A 206 -4.38 14.50 -8.99
C GLU A 206 -4.03 15.25 -10.29
N PHE A 207 -2.75 15.35 -10.63
CA PHE A 207 -2.29 15.91 -11.90
C PHE A 207 -2.82 15.11 -13.11
N ILE A 208 -2.74 13.78 -13.07
CA ILE A 208 -3.27 12.94 -14.15
C ILE A 208 -4.76 13.16 -14.32
N LEU A 209 -5.52 13.17 -13.23
CA LEU A 209 -6.97 13.38 -13.26
C LEU A 209 -7.36 14.76 -13.77
N ASN A 210 -6.58 15.78 -13.44
CA ASN A 210 -6.85 17.16 -13.85
C ASN A 210 -6.46 17.41 -15.32
N ARG A 211 -5.29 16.93 -15.74
CA ARG A 211 -4.70 17.21 -17.05
C ARG A 211 -5.26 16.32 -18.16
N TYR A 212 -5.52 15.06 -17.81
CA TYR A 212 -5.95 14.06 -18.78
C TYR A 212 -7.38 13.59 -18.51
N SER A 213 -7.57 12.59 -17.69
CA SER A 213 -8.88 12.17 -17.17
C SER A 213 -8.74 10.92 -16.27
N ARG A 214 -9.84 10.50 -15.66
CA ARG A 214 -9.90 9.23 -14.93
C ARG A 214 -9.72 8.02 -15.87
N GLU A 215 -10.30 8.08 -17.05
CA GLU A 215 -10.15 7.04 -18.08
C GLU A 215 -8.70 6.83 -18.44
N LYS A 216 -7.96 7.93 -18.60
CA LYS A 216 -6.52 7.87 -18.90
C LYS A 216 -5.68 7.36 -17.73
N LEU A 217 -6.08 7.60 -16.48
CA LEU A 217 -5.44 6.95 -15.32
C LEU A 217 -5.65 5.43 -15.37
N ILE A 218 -6.87 4.97 -15.63
CA ILE A 218 -7.18 3.54 -15.72
C ILE A 218 -6.40 2.91 -16.88
N GLU A 219 -6.42 3.52 -18.05
CA GLU A 219 -5.65 3.08 -19.22
C GLU A 219 -4.14 3.02 -18.94
N LEU A 220 -3.60 3.97 -18.15
CA LEU A 220 -2.21 3.97 -17.72
C LEU A 220 -1.89 2.77 -16.83
N ILE A 221 -2.78 2.44 -15.89
CA ILE A 221 -2.65 1.24 -15.07
C ILE A 221 -2.68 -0.02 -15.95
N GLU A 222 -3.66 -0.13 -16.84
CA GLU A 222 -3.83 -1.28 -17.76
C GLU A 222 -2.67 -1.44 -18.75
N ASN A 223 -1.99 -0.36 -19.09
CA ASN A 223 -0.79 -0.36 -19.91
C ASN A 223 0.51 -0.44 -19.08
N TYR A 224 0.43 -0.88 -17.83
CA TYR A 224 1.59 -1.06 -16.95
C TYR A 224 2.46 0.19 -16.82
N GLY A 225 1.84 1.37 -16.77
CA GLY A 225 2.51 2.65 -16.58
C GLY A 225 3.23 3.22 -17.79
N ASP A 226 2.96 2.73 -19.01
CA ASP A 226 3.55 3.27 -20.25
C ASP A 226 2.98 4.68 -20.54
N LEU A 227 3.71 5.70 -20.07
CA LEU A 227 3.36 7.11 -20.24
C LEU A 227 3.28 7.53 -21.72
N LYS A 228 4.20 7.00 -22.55
CA LYS A 228 4.26 7.38 -23.95
C LYS A 228 3.05 6.85 -24.73
N LYS A 229 2.73 5.58 -24.53
CA LYS A 229 1.57 4.93 -25.15
C LYS A 229 0.26 5.55 -24.69
N THR A 230 0.11 5.83 -23.40
CA THR A 230 -1.17 6.21 -22.79
C THR A 230 -1.42 7.72 -22.82
N LEU A 231 -0.40 8.50 -22.43
CA LEU A 231 -0.52 9.94 -22.26
C LEU A 231 0.19 10.76 -23.34
N GLY A 232 0.93 10.09 -24.25
CA GLY A 232 1.69 10.75 -25.31
C GLY A 232 2.90 11.52 -24.83
N THR A 233 3.36 11.30 -23.58
CA THR A 233 4.45 12.04 -22.96
C THR A 233 5.57 11.09 -22.49
N ASN A 234 6.78 11.59 -22.32
CA ASN A 234 7.87 10.84 -21.69
C ASN A 234 8.00 11.18 -20.19
N GLU A 235 8.82 10.41 -19.47
CA GLU A 235 9.01 10.56 -18.01
C GLU A 235 9.50 11.97 -17.61
N GLU A 236 10.40 12.57 -18.38
CA GLU A 236 10.96 13.90 -18.11
C GLU A 236 9.90 14.99 -18.27
N GLN A 237 9.20 14.98 -19.40
CA GLN A 237 8.14 15.92 -19.70
C GLN A 237 6.98 15.80 -18.68
N PHE A 238 6.58 14.57 -18.35
CA PHE A 238 5.56 14.31 -17.34
C PHE A 238 5.96 14.88 -15.97
N SER A 239 7.19 14.64 -15.52
CA SER A 239 7.69 15.15 -14.24
C SER A 239 7.69 16.68 -14.19
N LYS A 240 8.09 17.32 -15.30
CA LYS A 240 8.09 18.79 -15.43
C LYS A 240 6.68 19.38 -15.38
N GLU A 241 5.75 18.80 -16.12
CA GLU A 241 4.36 19.26 -16.16
C GLU A 241 3.66 19.03 -14.82
N TRP A 242 3.89 17.91 -14.16
CA TRP A 242 3.42 17.66 -12.79
C TRP A 242 3.95 18.72 -11.82
N TYR A 243 5.24 19.04 -11.86
CA TYR A 243 5.78 20.08 -10.97
C TYR A 243 5.18 21.46 -11.25
N ILE A 244 4.96 21.82 -12.52
CA ILE A 244 4.25 23.07 -12.89
C ILE A 244 2.86 23.08 -12.27
N PHE A 245 2.09 22.01 -12.41
CA PHE A 245 0.76 21.87 -11.80
C PHE A 245 0.82 22.05 -10.27
N VAL A 246 1.76 21.39 -9.57
CA VAL A 246 1.92 21.53 -8.12
C VAL A 246 2.25 22.96 -7.72
N ARG A 247 3.17 23.60 -8.44
CA ARG A 247 3.56 24.99 -8.20
C ARG A 247 2.36 25.93 -8.37
N GLU A 248 1.59 25.77 -9.41
CA GLU A 248 0.46 26.64 -9.71
C GLU A 248 -0.70 26.47 -8.73
N LYS A 249 -0.96 25.26 -8.31
CA LYS A 249 -2.07 24.94 -7.43
C LYS A 249 -1.78 25.18 -5.95
N TYR A 250 -0.56 24.87 -5.52
CA TYR A 250 -0.23 24.78 -4.09
C TYR A 250 0.84 25.75 -3.61
N LEU A 251 1.79 26.18 -4.46
CA LEU A 251 2.97 26.91 -4.03
C LEU A 251 2.89 28.43 -4.34
N LYS A 252 1.87 28.87 -5.03
CA LYS A 252 1.60 30.31 -5.23
C LYS A 252 1.02 30.97 -4.00
#